data_45ce0ad32bd8186ef64174eaa608fa05
#
_entry.id   45ce0ad32bd8186ef64174eaa608fa05
#
_cell.length_a   1.000
_cell.length_b   1.000
_cell.length_c   1.000
_cell.angle_alpha   90.00
_cell.angle_beta   90.00
_cell.angle_gamma   90.00
#
_symmetry.space_group_name_H-M   'P 1'
#
loop_
_entity.id
_entity.type
_entity.pdbx_description
1 polymer ?
#
loop_
_entity_poly.entity_id
_entity_poly.type
_entity_poly.pdbx_seq_one_letter_code
_entity_poly.pdbx_strand_id
1 'polypeptide(L)'
;MHAPAPFPTRRAGGLACLAAALAVAAALALAGCASTPVAPAATAAPAPARATAPKSAPKSALWVGNSFFYYNDGMHGHVGQLLAQSRPGEQGYRSASATIRGTGLNWHDVEALFKPAGVGPYPFDAPTAVLSDNGDKPFDVVIMMDCSRCPLQPRLAPVFRDCAARHSATVRRHGAEPVFFMSWAYADRPGMTEPLAAAYVRAGADNHARVVPAGLAFARSIAARPDLNLYVADKRHPSLMGTYLAACTVLGSVYGISPVGNAYTAGLPADAAAQLQSVAWQTVQGFRQP
;
A
#
# COMPACT_ATOMS: atom_id res chain seq x y z
N MET A 1 52.26 -17.09 14.89
CA MET A 1 53.23 -17.15 13.80
C MET A 1 52.85 -18.33 12.90
N HIS A 2 52.17 -18.09 11.79
CA HIS A 2 52.13 -18.94 10.59
C HIS A 2 51.43 -18.16 9.50
N ALA A 3 52.14 -17.75 8.49
CA ALA A 3 51.68 -17.04 7.32
C ALA A 3 51.09 -18.03 6.30
N PRO A 4 50.10 -17.67 5.52
CA PRO A 4 49.67 -18.46 4.35
C PRO A 4 50.41 -18.09 3.08
N ALA A 5 50.67 -19.11 2.26
CA ALA A 5 51.40 -19.09 1.00
C ALA A 5 50.53 -18.58 -0.19
N PRO A 6 51.15 -18.12 -1.29
CA PRO A 6 50.47 -17.43 -2.40
C PRO A 6 49.98 -18.35 -3.50
N PHE A 7 48.92 -17.94 -4.22
CA PHE A 7 48.35 -18.58 -5.39
C PHE A 7 49.18 -18.33 -6.67
N PRO A 8 49.22 -19.29 -7.62
CA PRO A 8 49.90 -19.13 -8.89
C PRO A 8 49.04 -18.49 -9.97
N THR A 9 49.63 -17.56 -10.68
CA THR A 9 49.17 -16.97 -11.94
C THR A 9 49.30 -17.96 -13.09
N ARG A 10 48.31 -18.02 -14.00
CA ARG A 10 48.48 -18.60 -15.34
C ARG A 10 48.15 -17.59 -16.43
N ARG A 11 49.10 -17.54 -17.33
CA ARG A 11 49.27 -16.65 -18.48
C ARG A 11 48.40 -16.99 -19.67
N ALA A 12 48.29 -15.95 -20.46
CA ALA A 12 47.71 -15.79 -21.79
C ALA A 12 48.25 -16.74 -22.90
N GLY A 13 47.46 -16.79 -23.94
CA GLY A 13 47.77 -17.22 -25.30
C GLY A 13 46.47 -17.25 -26.05
N GLY A 14 46.27 -16.64 -27.16
CA GLY A 14 47.05 -16.16 -28.26
C GLY A 14 46.22 -16.31 -29.52
N LEU A 15 46.02 -15.21 -30.22
CA LEU A 15 45.89 -14.98 -31.67
C LEU A 15 45.41 -16.12 -32.61
N ALA A 16 44.50 -15.78 -33.52
CA ALA A 16 44.67 -15.62 -34.99
C ALA A 16 43.31 -15.68 -35.66
N CYS A 17 42.87 -14.67 -36.38
CA CYS A 17 43.15 -14.26 -37.76
C CYS A 17 42.27 -14.91 -38.83
N LEU A 18 41.80 -14.01 -39.71
CA LEU A 18 41.55 -14.09 -41.17
C LEU A 18 40.14 -14.55 -41.54
N ALA A 19 39.36 -13.68 -42.18
CA ALA A 19 39.40 -12.93 -43.41
C ALA A 19 38.45 -13.49 -44.49
N ALA A 20 37.58 -12.61 -44.95
CA ALA A 20 37.14 -12.37 -46.31
C ALA A 20 36.38 -13.45 -47.11
N ALA A 21 35.19 -13.07 -47.57
CA ALA A 21 34.90 -13.04 -49.01
C ALA A 21 33.58 -12.34 -49.31
N LEU A 22 33.64 -11.26 -50.11
CA LEU A 22 32.54 -10.68 -50.88
C LEU A 22 32.09 -11.65 -51.97
N ALA A 23 30.75 -11.80 -52.13
CA ALA A 23 30.17 -12.22 -53.39
C ALA A 23 28.93 -11.36 -53.69
N VAL A 24 29.08 -10.51 -54.69
CA VAL A 24 28.02 -9.77 -55.38
C VAL A 24 27.37 -10.72 -56.36
N ALA A 25 26.06 -10.91 -56.26
CA ALA A 25 25.26 -11.48 -57.33
C ALA A 25 23.96 -10.66 -57.46
N ALA A 26 23.86 -9.94 -58.57
CA ALA A 26 22.65 -9.31 -59.06
C ALA A 26 21.73 -10.37 -59.66
N ALA A 27 20.45 -10.39 -59.28
CA ALA A 27 19.40 -11.11 -60.01
C ALA A 27 18.07 -10.37 -59.94
N LEU A 28 17.68 -9.87 -61.04
CA LEU A 28 16.37 -9.56 -61.64
C LEU A 28 15.11 -9.54 -60.77
N ALA A 29 14.43 -8.41 -60.94
CA ALA A 29 13.06 -8.16 -60.57
C ALA A 29 12.07 -9.10 -61.26
N LEU A 30 11.22 -9.74 -60.42
CA LEU A 30 9.93 -10.26 -60.85
C LEU A 30 8.89 -9.71 -59.86
N ALA A 31 8.05 -8.83 -60.40
CA ALA A 31 6.91 -8.27 -59.70
C ALA A 31 5.86 -9.38 -59.49
N GLY A 32 5.81 -9.92 -58.29
CA GLY A 32 4.73 -10.75 -57.83
C GLY A 32 3.91 -9.97 -56.81
N CYS A 33 2.63 -9.70 -57.10
CA CYS A 33 1.66 -9.22 -56.12
C CYS A 33 1.49 -10.24 -55.00
N ALA A 34 2.24 -10.10 -53.92
CA ALA A 34 2.02 -10.85 -52.70
C ALA A 34 1.10 -10.02 -51.80
N SER A 35 -0.14 -10.45 -51.68
CA SER A 35 -1.09 -10.00 -50.65
C SER A 35 -0.48 -10.28 -49.29
N THR A 36 -0.07 -9.26 -48.57
CA THR A 36 0.35 -9.38 -47.16
C THR A 36 -0.86 -9.81 -46.32
N PRO A 37 -0.77 -10.91 -45.56
CA PRO A 37 -1.82 -11.21 -44.59
C PRO A 37 -1.87 -10.10 -43.56
N VAL A 38 -3.02 -9.40 -43.46
CA VAL A 38 -3.33 -8.47 -42.37
C VAL A 38 -3.34 -9.30 -41.10
N ALA A 39 -2.36 -9.07 -40.22
CA ALA A 39 -2.38 -9.61 -38.87
C ALA A 39 -3.66 -9.15 -38.16
N PRO A 40 -4.39 -10.04 -37.46
CA PRO A 40 -5.53 -9.62 -36.72
C PRO A 40 -5.09 -8.56 -35.67
N ALA A 41 -5.77 -7.43 -35.67
CA ALA A 41 -5.54 -6.38 -34.68
C ALA A 41 -5.67 -7.02 -33.29
N ALA A 42 -4.60 -6.99 -32.52
CA ALA A 42 -4.63 -7.38 -31.11
C ALA A 42 -5.68 -6.52 -30.44
N THR A 43 -6.78 -7.13 -30.02
CA THR A 43 -7.79 -6.49 -29.16
C THR A 43 -7.06 -6.02 -27.92
N ALA A 44 -6.90 -4.70 -27.78
CA ALA A 44 -6.34 -4.09 -26.57
C ALA A 44 -7.16 -4.59 -25.38
N ALA A 45 -6.50 -5.20 -24.39
CA ALA A 45 -7.13 -5.57 -23.15
C ALA A 45 -7.84 -4.34 -22.58
N PRO A 46 -9.07 -4.47 -22.04
CA PRO A 46 -9.78 -3.34 -21.45
C PRO A 46 -8.91 -2.72 -20.37
N ALA A 47 -8.78 -1.39 -20.42
CA ALA A 47 -8.04 -0.63 -19.40
C ALA A 47 -8.62 -0.97 -18.02
N PRO A 48 -7.77 -1.25 -17.00
CA PRO A 48 -8.25 -1.59 -15.68
C PRO A 48 -9.16 -0.50 -15.15
N ALA A 49 -10.34 -0.89 -14.64
CA ALA A 49 -11.34 0.02 -14.13
C ALA A 49 -10.76 0.83 -12.97
N ARG A 50 -10.91 2.14 -13.04
CA ARG A 50 -10.61 3.04 -11.93
C ARG A 50 -11.50 2.64 -10.76
N ALA A 51 -10.91 2.35 -9.59
CA ALA A 51 -11.69 2.07 -8.39
C ALA A 51 -12.74 3.18 -8.21
N THR A 52 -14.02 2.80 -8.21
CA THR A 52 -15.11 3.77 -8.07
C THR A 52 -15.01 4.42 -6.70
N ALA A 53 -14.97 5.75 -6.66
CA ALA A 53 -15.06 6.49 -5.41
C ALA A 53 -16.35 6.05 -4.67
N PRO A 54 -16.33 5.92 -3.33
CA PRO A 54 -17.53 5.53 -2.58
C PRO A 54 -18.68 6.50 -2.85
N LYS A 55 -19.90 5.98 -2.91
CA LYS A 55 -21.14 6.79 -3.14
C LYS A 55 -21.32 7.88 -2.09
N SER A 56 -20.76 7.71 -0.90
CA SER A 56 -20.60 8.70 0.15
C SER A 56 -19.30 8.41 0.90
N ALA A 57 -18.62 9.46 1.40
CA ALA A 57 -17.41 9.25 2.17
C ALA A 57 -17.74 8.56 3.50
N PRO A 58 -16.92 7.57 3.93
CA PRO A 58 -17.11 6.89 5.21
C PRO A 58 -17.11 7.88 6.38
N LYS A 59 -18.02 7.69 7.34
CA LYS A 59 -18.08 8.45 8.60
C LYS A 59 -17.48 7.66 9.78
N SER A 60 -17.32 6.35 9.61
CA SER A 60 -16.75 5.48 10.64
C SER A 60 -15.77 4.48 10.04
N ALA A 61 -14.63 4.29 10.71
CA ALA A 61 -13.58 3.39 10.28
C ALA A 61 -13.08 2.50 11.43
N LEU A 62 -12.91 1.21 11.15
CA LEU A 62 -12.18 0.28 12.00
C LEU A 62 -10.81 0.00 11.38
N TRP A 63 -9.75 0.08 12.20
CA TRP A 63 -8.39 -0.22 11.82
C TRP A 63 -7.94 -1.54 12.44
N VAL A 64 -7.65 -2.53 11.62
CA VAL A 64 -7.24 -3.87 12.05
C VAL A 64 -5.83 -4.13 11.57
N GLY A 65 -4.89 -4.32 12.50
CA GLY A 65 -3.50 -4.51 12.14
C GLY A 65 -2.54 -4.57 13.32
N ASN A 66 -1.44 -3.88 13.20
CA ASN A 66 -0.35 -3.98 14.15
C ASN A 66 0.34 -2.63 14.43
N SER A 67 1.58 -2.68 14.91
CA SER A 67 2.35 -1.49 15.32
C SER A 67 2.50 -0.43 14.22
N PHE A 68 2.41 -0.76 12.97
CA PHE A 68 2.48 0.22 11.88
C PHE A 68 1.30 1.19 11.92
N PHE A 69 0.17 0.81 12.53
CA PHE A 69 -0.97 1.69 12.69
C PHE A 69 -0.95 2.55 13.95
N TYR A 70 -0.33 2.08 15.04
CA TYR A 70 -0.40 2.80 16.32
C TYR A 70 0.84 3.66 16.64
N TYR A 71 1.93 3.60 15.86
CA TYR A 71 3.07 4.51 16.03
C TYR A 71 2.65 5.97 15.86
N ASN A 72 3.35 6.88 16.57
CA ASN A 72 3.17 8.33 16.48
C ASN A 72 1.70 8.74 16.72
N ASP A 73 1.15 8.37 17.86
CA ASP A 73 -0.24 8.67 18.30
C ASP A 73 -1.33 8.02 17.41
N GLY A 74 -0.95 7.04 16.60
CA GLY A 74 -1.88 6.28 15.78
C GLY A 74 -2.27 6.96 14.47
N MET A 75 -2.10 6.22 13.39
CA MET A 75 -2.43 6.69 12.04
C MET A 75 -3.90 7.14 11.91
N HIS A 76 -4.82 6.47 12.59
CA HIS A 76 -6.24 6.81 12.62
C HIS A 76 -6.51 8.21 13.18
N GLY A 77 -5.72 8.65 14.18
CA GLY A 77 -5.80 10.00 14.72
C GLY A 77 -5.39 11.04 13.68
N HIS A 78 -4.27 10.82 12.98
CA HIS A 78 -3.83 11.73 11.91
C HIS A 78 -4.86 11.81 10.77
N VAL A 79 -5.49 10.70 10.38
CA VAL A 79 -6.56 10.72 9.37
C VAL A 79 -7.76 11.51 9.87
N GLY A 80 -8.15 11.38 11.14
CA GLY A 80 -9.22 12.19 11.74
C GLY A 80 -8.93 13.69 11.68
N GLN A 81 -7.70 14.12 12.00
CA GLN A 81 -7.27 15.52 11.92
C GLN A 81 -7.26 16.03 10.46
N LEU A 82 -6.75 15.23 9.52
CA LEU A 82 -6.78 15.57 8.09
C LEU A 82 -8.22 15.76 7.60
N LEU A 83 -9.14 14.87 7.99
CA LEU A 83 -10.57 14.97 7.65
C LEU A 83 -11.20 16.23 8.23
N ALA A 84 -10.94 16.53 9.51
CA ALA A 84 -11.47 17.73 10.18
C ALA A 84 -11.06 19.02 9.47
N GLN A 85 -9.81 19.10 8.99
CA GLN A 85 -9.34 20.24 8.21
C GLN A 85 -9.89 20.26 6.78
N SER A 86 -10.11 19.09 6.18
CA SER A 86 -10.66 19.01 4.81
C SER A 86 -12.15 19.32 4.72
N ARG A 87 -12.88 19.17 5.84
CA ARG A 87 -14.34 19.31 5.93
C ARG A 87 -14.74 20.07 7.18
N PRO A 88 -14.40 21.38 7.24
CA PRO A 88 -14.77 22.23 8.39
C PRO A 88 -16.29 22.22 8.55
N GLY A 89 -16.75 21.92 9.79
CA GLY A 89 -18.17 21.85 10.11
C GLY A 89 -18.81 20.46 9.94
N GLU A 90 -18.19 19.49 9.28
CA GLU A 90 -18.62 18.11 9.36
C GLU A 90 -18.15 17.48 10.69
N GLN A 91 -19.12 17.13 11.52
CA GLN A 91 -18.87 16.39 12.75
C GLN A 91 -19.24 14.91 12.59
N GLY A 92 -18.78 14.08 13.52
CA GLY A 92 -19.25 12.69 13.63
C GLY A 92 -18.35 11.65 12.94
N TYR A 93 -17.12 12.00 12.50
CA TYR A 93 -16.17 10.96 12.14
C TYR A 93 -15.78 10.16 13.37
N ARG A 94 -15.95 8.85 13.28
CA ARG A 94 -15.61 7.89 14.34
C ARG A 94 -14.53 6.94 13.87
N SER A 95 -13.59 6.61 14.73
CA SER A 95 -12.52 5.69 14.44
C SER A 95 -12.27 4.78 15.63
N ALA A 96 -12.11 3.49 15.36
CA ALA A 96 -11.67 2.50 16.34
C ALA A 96 -10.45 1.76 15.80
N SER A 97 -9.56 1.31 16.69
CA SER A 97 -8.33 0.61 16.34
C SER A 97 -8.21 -0.68 17.13
N ALA A 98 -8.13 -1.80 16.41
CA ALA A 98 -7.86 -3.12 16.93
C ALA A 98 -6.46 -3.56 16.44
N THR A 99 -5.44 -3.29 17.23
CA THR A 99 -4.05 -3.53 16.84
C THR A 99 -3.32 -4.40 17.85
N ILE A 100 -2.56 -5.37 17.35
CA ILE A 100 -1.75 -6.27 18.17
C ILE A 100 -0.31 -6.21 17.64
N ARG A 101 0.64 -5.93 18.52
CA ARG A 101 2.06 -5.78 18.15
C ARG A 101 2.59 -7.02 17.43
N GLY A 102 3.21 -6.81 16.26
CA GLY A 102 3.97 -7.86 15.55
C GLY A 102 3.13 -8.97 14.93
N THR A 103 1.81 -8.81 14.86
CA THR A 103 0.89 -9.83 14.37
C THR A 103 0.48 -9.62 12.93
N GLY A 104 -0.03 -10.68 12.31
CA GLY A 104 -0.73 -10.65 11.04
C GLY A 104 -2.26 -10.72 11.23
N LEU A 105 -2.99 -10.69 10.13
CA LEU A 105 -4.45 -10.73 10.13
C LEU A 105 -5.04 -12.00 10.77
N ASN A 106 -4.30 -13.08 10.81
CA ASN A 106 -4.71 -14.35 11.44
C ASN A 106 -4.84 -14.29 12.97
N TRP A 107 -4.38 -13.22 13.61
CA TRP A 107 -4.50 -12.99 15.04
C TRP A 107 -5.76 -12.21 15.43
N HIS A 108 -6.48 -11.67 14.44
CA HIS A 108 -7.66 -10.84 14.65
C HIS A 108 -8.94 -11.64 14.44
N ASP A 109 -9.86 -11.58 15.39
CA ASP A 109 -11.24 -12.02 15.24
C ASP A 109 -12.08 -10.80 14.78
N VAL A 110 -12.11 -10.58 13.46
CA VAL A 110 -12.84 -9.44 12.89
C VAL A 110 -14.34 -9.57 13.11
N GLU A 111 -14.88 -10.78 13.22
CA GLU A 111 -16.30 -11.00 13.55
C GLU A 111 -16.64 -10.48 14.95
N ALA A 112 -15.77 -10.74 15.94
CA ALA A 112 -15.97 -10.26 17.30
C ALA A 112 -15.95 -8.71 17.39
N LEU A 113 -15.19 -8.04 16.50
CA LEU A 113 -15.10 -6.57 16.51
C LEU A 113 -16.39 -5.87 16.07
N PHE A 114 -17.32 -6.58 15.43
CA PHE A 114 -18.63 -6.05 15.04
C PHE A 114 -19.70 -6.29 16.09
N LYS A 115 -19.45 -7.12 17.10
CA LYS A 115 -20.43 -7.38 18.14
C LYS A 115 -20.61 -6.15 19.05
N PRO A 116 -21.79 -5.96 19.65
CA PRO A 116 -21.96 -5.00 20.73
C PRO A 116 -20.86 -5.22 21.80
N ALA A 117 -20.23 -4.15 22.26
CA ALA A 117 -19.07 -4.19 23.17
C ALA A 117 -17.76 -4.76 22.59
N GLY A 118 -17.68 -5.08 21.29
CA GLY A 118 -16.44 -5.57 20.66
C GLY A 118 -15.35 -4.52 20.58
N VAL A 119 -15.65 -3.35 20.03
CA VAL A 119 -14.79 -2.15 20.04
C VAL A 119 -15.71 -0.92 20.01
N GLY A 120 -15.68 -0.11 21.05
CA GLY A 120 -16.45 1.13 21.11
C GLY A 120 -15.60 2.31 21.57
N PRO A 121 -15.99 3.55 21.26
CA PRO A 121 -15.39 4.70 21.90
C PRO A 121 -15.73 4.65 23.40
N TYR A 122 -14.71 4.71 24.24
CA TYR A 122 -14.88 4.93 25.67
C TYR A 122 -14.84 6.43 25.90
N PRO A 123 -15.94 7.10 26.26
CA PRO A 123 -15.87 8.47 26.72
C PRO A 123 -15.21 8.48 28.10
N PHE A 124 -13.99 8.99 28.18
CA PHE A 124 -13.19 9.07 29.42
C PHE A 124 -13.77 10.06 30.45
N ASP A 125 -14.69 10.89 30.03
CA ASP A 125 -15.32 11.97 30.78
C ASP A 125 -16.74 11.63 31.27
N ALA A 126 -17.26 10.46 30.98
CA ALA A 126 -18.55 10.03 31.51
C ALA A 126 -18.40 9.37 32.90
N PRO A 127 -19.24 9.68 33.86
CA PRO A 127 -19.21 9.11 35.22
C PRO A 127 -19.52 7.60 35.26
N THR A 128 -20.05 7.06 34.16
CA THR A 128 -20.21 5.63 33.94
C THR A 128 -19.80 5.30 32.51
N ALA A 129 -18.89 4.37 32.30
CA ALA A 129 -18.55 3.84 30.98
C ALA A 129 -19.77 3.04 30.45
N VAL A 130 -20.69 3.70 29.82
CA VAL A 130 -21.74 3.05 29.06
C VAL A 130 -21.17 2.67 27.71
N LEU A 131 -21.06 1.36 27.42
CA LEU A 131 -20.76 0.87 26.10
C LEU A 131 -21.87 1.39 25.17
N SER A 132 -21.56 2.34 24.29
CA SER A 132 -22.54 2.79 23.31
C SER A 132 -22.85 1.65 22.36
N ASP A 133 -24.11 1.33 22.18
CA ASP A 133 -24.55 0.51 21.09
C ASP A 133 -24.25 1.26 19.78
N ASN A 134 -23.34 0.71 18.98
CA ASN A 134 -22.94 1.32 17.72
C ASN A 134 -24.00 1.10 16.61
N GLY A 135 -25.17 0.54 16.97
CA GLY A 135 -26.22 0.17 16.02
C GLY A 135 -25.87 -1.02 15.13
N ASP A 136 -26.75 -1.32 14.19
CA ASP A 136 -26.60 -2.48 13.28
C ASP A 136 -25.39 -2.37 12.33
N LYS A 137 -24.87 -1.16 12.13
CA LYS A 137 -23.71 -0.88 11.28
C LYS A 137 -22.68 -0.03 12.01
N PRO A 138 -21.80 -0.63 12.82
CA PRO A 138 -20.83 0.12 13.63
C PRO A 138 -19.75 0.83 12.81
N PHE A 139 -19.40 0.31 11.62
CA PHE A 139 -18.36 0.85 10.75
C PHE A 139 -18.80 0.92 9.30
N ASP A 140 -18.40 1.98 8.59
CA ASP A 140 -18.57 2.09 7.14
C ASP A 140 -17.43 1.40 6.38
N VAL A 141 -16.23 1.44 6.93
CA VAL A 141 -15.02 0.88 6.33
C VAL A 141 -14.17 0.16 7.36
N VAL A 142 -13.55 -0.95 6.96
CA VAL A 142 -12.54 -1.66 7.76
C VAL A 142 -11.23 -1.67 6.99
N ILE A 143 -10.21 -0.99 7.55
CA ILE A 143 -8.88 -0.87 6.96
C ILE A 143 -8.00 -1.94 7.61
N MET A 144 -7.55 -2.90 6.82
CA MET A 144 -6.86 -4.11 7.28
C MET A 144 -5.43 -4.18 6.76
N MET A 145 -4.49 -4.52 7.64
CA MET A 145 -3.09 -4.71 7.30
C MET A 145 -2.56 -5.99 7.94
N ASP A 146 -1.89 -6.81 7.14
CA ASP A 146 -1.16 -7.98 7.65
C ASP A 146 0.20 -7.58 8.26
N CYS A 147 0.94 -8.54 8.80
CA CYS A 147 2.31 -8.25 9.21
C CYS A 147 3.14 -7.76 8.02
N SER A 148 4.12 -6.92 8.29
CA SER A 148 4.88 -6.20 7.29
C SER A 148 5.56 -7.06 6.21
N ARG A 149 5.80 -8.36 6.49
CA ARG A 149 6.43 -9.31 5.57
C ARG A 149 5.63 -10.58 5.33
N CYS A 150 4.52 -10.79 6.04
CA CYS A 150 3.72 -12.02 5.91
C CYS A 150 3.30 -12.29 4.46
N PRO A 151 2.89 -11.28 3.69
CA PRO A 151 2.52 -11.50 2.28
C PRO A 151 3.67 -12.03 1.40
N LEU A 152 4.94 -11.86 1.84
CA LEU A 152 6.13 -12.26 1.08
C LEU A 152 6.75 -13.58 1.58
N GLN A 153 6.31 -14.09 2.71
CA GLN A 153 6.89 -15.30 3.27
C GLN A 153 6.18 -16.55 2.74
N PRO A 154 6.88 -17.55 2.18
CA PRO A 154 6.25 -18.71 1.54
C PRO A 154 5.22 -19.44 2.44
N ARG A 155 5.48 -19.50 3.76
CA ARG A 155 4.58 -20.14 4.72
C ARG A 155 3.42 -19.26 5.16
N LEU A 156 3.55 -17.93 5.09
CA LEU A 156 2.55 -16.97 5.60
C LEU A 156 1.74 -16.32 4.48
N ALA A 157 2.25 -16.28 3.25
CA ALA A 157 1.50 -15.73 2.13
C ALA A 157 0.15 -16.45 1.86
N PRO A 158 0.04 -17.78 1.97
CA PRO A 158 -1.27 -18.46 1.94
C PRO A 158 -2.18 -18.01 3.09
N VAL A 159 -1.65 -17.92 4.31
CA VAL A 159 -2.40 -17.49 5.50
C VAL A 159 -2.93 -16.06 5.31
N PHE A 160 -2.10 -15.15 4.76
CA PHE A 160 -2.55 -13.80 4.40
C PHE A 160 -3.74 -13.84 3.44
N ARG A 161 -3.67 -14.60 2.35
CA ARG A 161 -4.77 -14.70 1.37
C ARG A 161 -6.05 -15.24 1.97
N ASP A 162 -5.95 -16.30 2.78
CA ASP A 162 -7.09 -16.92 3.46
C ASP A 162 -7.76 -15.95 4.45
N CYS A 163 -6.94 -15.21 5.22
CA CYS A 163 -7.46 -14.20 6.14
C CYS A 163 -8.06 -13.01 5.38
N ALA A 164 -7.44 -12.56 4.29
CA ALA A 164 -7.97 -11.50 3.45
C ALA A 164 -9.37 -11.86 2.92
N ALA A 165 -9.55 -13.08 2.43
CA ALA A 165 -10.85 -13.56 1.94
C ALA A 165 -11.89 -13.65 3.07
N ARG A 166 -11.55 -14.30 4.17
CA ARG A 166 -12.46 -14.49 5.31
C ARG A 166 -12.89 -13.16 5.92
N HIS A 167 -11.94 -12.26 6.19
CA HIS A 167 -12.25 -10.98 6.81
C HIS A 167 -13.00 -10.05 5.88
N SER A 168 -12.69 -10.06 4.58
CA SER A 168 -13.47 -9.29 3.59
C SER A 168 -14.94 -9.76 3.53
N ALA A 169 -15.16 -11.06 3.57
CA ALA A 169 -16.52 -11.60 3.62
C ALA A 169 -17.24 -11.20 4.92
N THR A 170 -16.56 -11.28 6.07
CA THR A 170 -17.10 -10.83 7.35
C THR A 170 -17.48 -9.36 7.32
N VAL A 171 -16.56 -8.49 6.90
CA VAL A 171 -16.79 -7.03 6.82
C VAL A 171 -18.03 -6.71 5.99
N ARG A 172 -18.21 -7.39 4.84
CA ARG A 172 -19.39 -7.18 3.99
C ARG A 172 -20.68 -7.69 4.59
N ARG A 173 -20.67 -8.80 5.32
CA ARG A 173 -21.87 -9.29 6.02
C ARG A 173 -22.41 -8.25 7.00
N HIS A 174 -21.51 -7.45 7.59
CA HIS A 174 -21.86 -6.35 8.49
C HIS A 174 -22.09 -5.02 7.76
N GLY A 175 -22.22 -5.02 6.43
CA GLY A 175 -22.52 -3.84 5.63
C GLY A 175 -21.38 -2.83 5.50
N ALA A 176 -20.16 -3.18 5.93
CA ALA A 176 -18.97 -2.33 5.81
C ALA A 176 -18.19 -2.65 4.53
N GLU A 177 -17.30 -1.74 4.14
CA GLU A 177 -16.39 -1.93 3.01
C GLU A 177 -15.01 -2.42 3.50
N PRO A 178 -14.49 -3.55 3.00
CA PRO A 178 -13.12 -3.97 3.28
C PRO A 178 -12.12 -3.16 2.44
N VAL A 179 -11.05 -2.72 3.09
CA VAL A 179 -9.93 -2.00 2.47
C VAL A 179 -8.63 -2.64 2.97
N PHE A 180 -7.71 -2.95 2.05
CA PHE A 180 -6.37 -3.39 2.42
C PHE A 180 -5.40 -2.23 2.45
N PHE A 181 -4.63 -2.16 3.50
CA PHE A 181 -3.55 -1.20 3.63
C PHE A 181 -2.22 -1.88 3.28
N MET A 182 -1.65 -1.49 2.14
CA MET A 182 -0.35 -1.96 1.69
C MET A 182 0.75 -1.36 2.58
N SER A 183 1.42 -2.21 3.37
CA SER A 183 2.60 -1.79 4.12
C SER A 183 3.78 -1.46 3.19
N TRP A 184 4.80 -0.82 3.74
CA TRP A 184 5.98 -0.38 3.00
C TRP A 184 7.17 -1.36 3.17
N ALA A 185 8.12 -1.27 2.25
CA ALA A 185 9.40 -1.96 2.35
C ALA A 185 10.22 -1.42 3.53
N TYR A 186 11.07 -2.25 4.12
CA TYR A 186 12.02 -1.79 5.12
C TYR A 186 13.09 -0.88 4.47
N ALA A 187 13.62 0.09 5.20
CA ALA A 187 14.62 1.02 4.67
C ALA A 187 15.87 0.30 4.13
N ASP A 188 16.26 -0.80 4.77
CA ASP A 188 17.41 -1.63 4.37
C ASP A 188 17.02 -2.76 3.38
N ARG A 189 15.76 -2.83 2.94
CA ARG A 189 15.24 -3.85 2.01
C ARG A 189 14.26 -3.25 1.00
N PRO A 190 14.68 -2.26 0.19
CA PRO A 190 13.79 -1.56 -0.74
C PRO A 190 13.18 -2.48 -1.80
N GLY A 191 13.84 -3.60 -2.12
CA GLY A 191 13.32 -4.61 -3.04
C GLY A 191 12.04 -5.31 -2.58
N MET A 192 11.55 -5.07 -1.35
CA MET A 192 10.24 -5.54 -0.91
C MET A 192 9.07 -4.77 -1.54
N THR A 193 9.29 -3.57 -2.08
CA THR A 193 8.21 -2.69 -2.56
C THR A 193 7.33 -3.36 -3.60
N GLU A 194 7.91 -3.81 -4.71
CA GLU A 194 7.14 -4.42 -5.80
C GLU A 194 6.45 -5.74 -5.40
N PRO A 195 7.12 -6.68 -4.70
CA PRO A 195 6.44 -7.88 -4.24
C PRO A 195 5.30 -7.61 -3.25
N LEU A 196 5.43 -6.61 -2.35
CA LEU A 196 4.34 -6.20 -1.47
C LEU A 196 3.18 -5.61 -2.27
N ALA A 197 3.48 -4.73 -3.22
CA ALA A 197 2.47 -4.14 -4.09
C ALA A 197 1.69 -5.22 -4.83
N ALA A 198 2.37 -6.16 -5.47
CA ALA A 198 1.75 -7.28 -6.17
C ALA A 198 0.86 -8.13 -5.25
N ALA A 199 1.32 -8.43 -4.02
CA ALA A 199 0.56 -9.24 -3.08
C ALA A 199 -0.74 -8.54 -2.63
N TYR A 200 -0.68 -7.24 -2.31
CA TYR A 200 -1.84 -6.48 -1.88
C TYR A 200 -2.81 -6.15 -3.03
N VAL A 201 -2.29 -5.83 -4.22
CA VAL A 201 -3.13 -5.63 -5.42
C VAL A 201 -3.89 -6.90 -5.74
N ARG A 202 -3.23 -8.06 -5.69
CA ARG A 202 -3.90 -9.35 -5.88
C ARG A 202 -4.95 -9.59 -4.80
N ALA A 203 -4.64 -9.38 -3.51
CA ALA A 203 -5.63 -9.53 -2.45
C ALA A 203 -6.83 -8.59 -2.65
N GLY A 204 -6.59 -7.37 -3.11
CA GLY A 204 -7.65 -6.41 -3.48
C GLY A 204 -8.53 -6.94 -4.60
N ALA A 205 -7.94 -7.42 -5.68
CA ALA A 205 -8.67 -7.96 -6.84
C ALA A 205 -9.46 -9.21 -6.47
N ASP A 206 -8.82 -10.21 -5.82
CA ASP A 206 -9.44 -11.48 -5.42
C ASP A 206 -10.64 -11.27 -4.47
N ASN A 207 -10.65 -10.15 -3.72
CA ASN A 207 -11.67 -9.84 -2.73
C ASN A 207 -12.52 -8.62 -3.07
N HIS A 208 -12.44 -8.06 -4.27
CA HIS A 208 -13.13 -6.83 -4.67
C HIS A 208 -12.98 -5.70 -3.64
N ALA A 209 -11.80 -5.60 -3.01
CA ALA A 209 -11.50 -4.64 -1.97
C ALA A 209 -10.52 -3.58 -2.46
N ARG A 210 -10.72 -2.34 -2.04
CA ARG A 210 -9.76 -1.26 -2.33
C ARG A 210 -8.43 -1.52 -1.63
N VAL A 211 -7.35 -0.99 -2.22
CA VAL A 211 -6.01 -1.01 -1.62
C VAL A 211 -5.51 0.42 -1.43
N VAL A 212 -5.03 0.72 -0.25
CA VAL A 212 -4.29 1.96 0.05
C VAL A 212 -2.81 1.73 -0.31
N PRO A 213 -2.25 2.42 -1.30
CA PRO A 213 -0.90 2.17 -1.81
C PRO A 213 0.20 2.86 -0.97
N ALA A 214 0.13 2.74 0.37
CA ALA A 214 1.06 3.46 1.26
C ALA A 214 2.52 3.04 1.04
N GLY A 215 2.78 1.77 0.74
CA GLY A 215 4.13 1.28 0.42
C GLY A 215 4.72 1.92 -0.85
N LEU A 216 3.89 2.18 -1.86
CA LEU A 216 4.30 2.90 -3.07
C LEU A 216 4.53 4.39 -2.79
N ALA A 217 3.73 5.00 -1.89
CA ALA A 217 3.95 6.37 -1.47
C ALA A 217 5.30 6.53 -0.74
N PHE A 218 5.66 5.57 0.12
CA PHE A 218 6.97 5.54 0.76
C PHE A 218 8.11 5.46 -0.26
N ALA A 219 8.05 4.52 -1.20
CA ALA A 219 9.07 4.38 -2.24
C ALA A 219 9.21 5.66 -3.08
N ARG A 220 8.10 6.28 -3.48
CA ARG A 220 8.09 7.54 -4.22
C ARG A 220 8.67 8.70 -3.40
N SER A 221 8.34 8.80 -2.12
CA SER A 221 8.87 9.85 -1.25
C SER A 221 10.38 9.74 -1.08
N ILE A 222 10.88 8.53 -0.84
CA ILE A 222 12.31 8.26 -0.69
C ILE A 222 13.08 8.60 -1.97
N ALA A 223 12.52 8.27 -3.13
CA ALA A 223 13.13 8.60 -4.42
C ALA A 223 13.15 10.11 -4.70
N ALA A 224 12.10 10.83 -4.31
CA ALA A 224 11.99 12.27 -4.55
C ALA A 224 12.75 13.14 -3.53
N ARG A 225 12.74 12.76 -2.25
CA ARG A 225 13.32 13.49 -1.12
C ARG A 225 13.92 12.49 -0.12
N PRO A 226 15.13 11.96 -0.40
CA PRO A 226 15.80 10.99 0.47
C PRO A 226 16.21 11.57 1.83
N ASP A 227 16.24 12.89 1.96
CA ASP A 227 16.48 13.63 3.20
C ASP A 227 15.28 13.56 4.19
N LEU A 228 14.06 13.29 3.71
CA LEU A 228 12.90 13.09 4.56
C LEU A 228 12.91 11.67 5.15
N ASN A 229 13.33 11.55 6.39
CA ASN A 229 13.42 10.26 7.05
C ASN A 229 12.02 9.72 7.43
N LEU A 230 11.57 8.68 6.74
CA LEU A 230 10.25 8.04 6.96
C LEU A 230 10.27 6.93 8.01
N TYR A 231 11.44 6.57 8.56
CA TYR A 231 11.59 5.44 9.48
C TYR A 231 12.19 5.87 10.81
N VAL A 232 11.88 5.12 11.85
CA VAL A 232 12.64 5.19 13.11
C VAL A 232 13.91 4.32 13.01
N ALA A 233 14.73 4.30 14.05
CA ALA A 233 16.05 3.66 14.04
C ALA A 233 16.04 2.17 13.67
N ASP A 234 14.94 1.47 13.87
CA ASP A 234 14.81 0.05 13.53
C ASP A 234 14.64 -0.24 12.02
N LYS A 235 14.55 0.82 11.19
CA LYS A 235 14.41 0.75 9.73
C LYS A 235 13.10 0.10 9.22
N ARG A 236 12.11 -0.02 10.08
CA ARG A 236 10.84 -0.72 9.80
C ARG A 236 9.62 0.11 10.16
N HIS A 237 9.55 0.54 11.44
CA HIS A 237 8.45 1.36 11.91
C HIS A 237 8.55 2.78 11.38
N PRO A 238 7.40 3.44 11.21
CA PRO A 238 7.38 4.77 10.62
C PRO A 238 7.86 5.81 11.64
N SER A 239 8.61 6.80 11.17
CA SER A 239 8.74 8.09 11.84
C SER A 239 7.42 8.85 11.79
N LEU A 240 7.34 10.01 12.43
CA LEU A 240 6.17 10.88 12.29
C LEU A 240 5.90 11.26 10.83
N MET A 241 6.96 11.54 10.05
CA MET A 241 6.84 11.80 8.60
C MET A 241 6.25 10.60 7.84
N GLY A 242 6.70 9.38 8.18
CA GLY A 242 6.17 8.15 7.58
C GLY A 242 4.70 7.92 7.92
N THR A 243 4.31 8.08 9.19
CA THR A 243 2.91 7.98 9.61
C THR A 243 2.04 9.02 8.91
N TYR A 244 2.52 10.26 8.82
CA TYR A 244 1.80 11.34 8.15
C TYR A 244 1.61 11.09 6.65
N LEU A 245 2.67 10.65 5.94
CA LEU A 245 2.58 10.25 4.53
C LEU A 245 1.53 9.15 4.32
N ALA A 246 1.55 8.13 5.17
CA ALA A 246 0.58 7.04 5.11
C ALA A 246 -0.85 7.54 5.38
N ALA A 247 -1.05 8.41 6.38
CA ALA A 247 -2.35 9.01 6.67
C ALA A 247 -2.88 9.86 5.50
N CYS A 248 -2.02 10.66 4.87
CA CYS A 248 -2.36 11.39 3.63
C CYS A 248 -2.76 10.45 2.50
N THR A 249 -2.08 9.30 2.37
CA THR A 249 -2.41 8.29 1.35
C THR A 249 -3.78 7.64 1.65
N VAL A 250 -4.10 7.39 2.92
CA VAL A 250 -5.43 6.90 3.33
C VAL A 250 -6.51 7.95 3.02
N LEU A 251 -6.27 9.23 3.32
CA LEU A 251 -7.22 10.30 3.01
C LEU A 251 -7.58 10.29 1.52
N GLY A 252 -6.59 10.20 0.65
CA GLY A 252 -6.81 10.14 -0.80
C GLY A 252 -7.53 8.86 -1.23
N SER A 253 -7.07 7.70 -0.77
CA SER A 253 -7.55 6.39 -1.24
C SER A 253 -8.93 6.03 -0.70
N VAL A 254 -9.19 6.31 0.58
CA VAL A 254 -10.42 5.88 1.26
C VAL A 254 -11.51 6.94 1.17
N TYR A 255 -11.14 8.20 1.34
CA TYR A 255 -12.09 9.31 1.40
C TYR A 255 -12.21 10.10 0.09
N GLY A 256 -11.31 9.86 -0.87
CA GLY A 256 -11.31 10.57 -2.15
C GLY A 256 -10.93 12.05 -2.03
N ILE A 257 -10.30 12.45 -0.93
CA ILE A 257 -9.95 13.85 -0.63
C ILE A 257 -8.46 14.04 -0.88
N SER A 258 -8.11 15.10 -1.64
CA SER A 258 -6.72 15.50 -1.81
C SER A 258 -6.14 16.00 -0.48
N PRO A 259 -4.99 15.46 -0.02
CA PRO A 259 -4.29 16.02 1.13
C PRO A 259 -3.53 17.30 0.81
N VAL A 260 -3.36 17.65 -0.46
CA VAL A 260 -2.56 18.81 -0.87
C VAL A 260 -3.17 20.10 -0.35
N GLY A 261 -2.37 20.88 0.37
CA GLY A 261 -2.80 22.12 1.00
C GLY A 261 -3.61 21.95 2.28
N ASN A 262 -3.71 20.74 2.82
CA ASN A 262 -4.35 20.52 4.11
C ASN A 262 -3.57 21.23 5.24
N ALA A 263 -4.28 22.00 6.07
CA ALA A 263 -3.67 22.80 7.14
C ALA A 263 -3.10 21.96 8.29
N TYR A 264 -3.57 20.72 8.46
CA TYR A 264 -2.99 19.79 9.43
C TYR A 264 -1.68 19.22 8.92
N THR A 265 -0.60 19.50 9.63
CA THR A 265 0.77 19.07 9.27
C THR A 265 1.38 18.07 10.25
N ALA A 266 0.64 17.67 11.27
CA ALA A 266 1.15 16.85 12.39
C ALA A 266 2.36 17.50 13.11
N GLY A 267 2.51 18.83 13.07
CA GLY A 267 3.67 19.53 13.63
C GLY A 267 4.97 19.41 12.82
N LEU A 268 4.90 18.84 11.60
CA LEU A 268 6.03 18.76 10.69
C LEU A 268 6.38 20.13 10.09
N PRO A 269 7.63 20.38 9.67
CA PRO A 269 8.00 21.53 8.86
C PRO A 269 7.09 21.66 7.64
N ALA A 270 6.71 22.88 7.29
CA ALA A 270 5.70 23.14 6.26
C ALA A 270 6.09 22.59 4.88
N ASP A 271 7.38 22.70 4.50
CA ASP A 271 7.89 22.16 3.24
C ASP A 271 7.85 20.62 3.20
N ALA A 272 8.21 19.98 4.32
CA ALA A 272 8.13 18.52 4.43
C ALA A 272 6.68 18.04 4.36
N ALA A 273 5.76 18.68 5.10
CA ALA A 273 4.35 18.32 5.06
C ALA A 273 3.75 18.49 3.66
N ALA A 274 4.01 19.62 2.99
CA ALA A 274 3.54 19.87 1.64
C ALA A 274 4.07 18.84 0.62
N GLN A 275 5.34 18.45 0.74
CA GLN A 275 5.94 17.42 -0.09
C GLN A 275 5.27 16.05 0.14
N LEU A 276 5.06 15.65 1.39
CA LEU A 276 4.42 14.38 1.74
C LEU A 276 2.95 14.33 1.27
N GLN A 277 2.21 15.44 1.41
CA GLN A 277 0.86 15.58 0.87
C GLN A 277 0.83 15.40 -0.65
N SER A 278 1.75 16.05 -1.37
CA SER A 278 1.86 15.97 -2.82
C SER A 278 2.18 14.55 -3.28
N VAL A 279 3.17 13.91 -2.66
CA VAL A 279 3.57 12.51 -2.97
C VAL A 279 2.41 11.54 -2.72
N ALA A 280 1.71 11.67 -1.59
CA ALA A 280 0.55 10.84 -1.28
C ALA A 280 -0.52 10.96 -2.38
N TRP A 281 -0.88 12.18 -2.76
CA TRP A 281 -1.89 12.43 -3.77
C TRP A 281 -1.50 11.90 -5.15
N GLN A 282 -0.28 12.20 -5.61
CA GLN A 282 0.25 11.67 -6.87
C GLN A 282 0.27 10.15 -6.90
N THR A 283 0.59 9.51 -5.77
CA THR A 283 0.58 8.05 -5.68
C THR A 283 -0.84 7.51 -5.82
N VAL A 284 -1.81 8.10 -5.11
CA VAL A 284 -3.22 7.69 -5.21
C VAL A 284 -3.76 7.87 -6.63
N GLN A 285 -3.49 9.01 -7.27
CA GLN A 285 -3.94 9.27 -8.63
C GLN A 285 -3.31 8.34 -9.67
N GLY A 286 -2.04 7.98 -9.48
CA GLY A 286 -1.31 7.06 -10.37
C GLY A 286 -1.60 5.59 -10.12
N PHE A 287 -2.16 5.23 -8.95
CA PHE A 287 -2.43 3.85 -8.59
C PHE A 287 -3.64 3.30 -9.34
N ARG A 288 -3.43 2.16 -10.04
CA ARG A 288 -4.49 1.43 -10.73
C ARG A 288 -4.65 0.07 -10.09
N GLN A 289 -5.88 -0.27 -9.75
CA GLN A 289 -6.26 -1.63 -9.37
C GLN A 289 -6.90 -2.30 -10.58
N PRO A 290 -6.60 -3.57 -10.84
CA PRO A 290 -7.23 -4.34 -11.91
C PRO A 290 -8.73 -4.56 -11.67
#